data_dbac80323715c8636f0702419924fd6e
#
_entry.id   dbac80323715c8636f0702419924fd6e
#
_cell.length_a   1.000
_cell.length_b   1.000
_cell.length_c   1.000
_cell.angle_alpha   90.00
_cell.angle_beta   90.00
_cell.angle_gamma   90.00
#
_symmetry.space_group_name_H-M   'P 1'
#
loop_
_entity.id
_entity.type
_entity.pdbx_description
1 polymer ?
#
loop_
_entity_poly.entity_id
_entity_poly.type
_entity_poly.pdbx_seq_one_letter_code
_entity_poly.pdbx_strand_id
1 'polypeptide(L)'
;MKRLTLGLLLASIAGAASAADIPVPPAAYTKAPVVSPVANWSGFYIGAMGGYAAEATSDPLAIKGGFAGGTLGYNWQSGMFVAGIEADGAWADISNSVSLLGVTATAKVDALATVRGRVGVAFDQVMLYGTAGLALADTKVSVTALGMTLSDSKTQTGWTAGAGVEWMFIPRWSLKAEYLYRRFDSVTLFGFSTGKVAVNSGQFGINWHF
;
A
#
# COMPACT_ATOMS: atom_id res chain seq x y z
N MET A 1 69.33 87.69 -34.42
CA MET A 1 67.86 87.79 -34.39
C MET A 1 67.30 86.85 -35.46
N LYS A 2 67.01 85.64 -35.12
CA LYS A 2 66.44 84.65 -36.04
C LYS A 2 65.36 83.87 -35.29
N ARG A 3 64.17 84.05 -35.68
CA ARG A 3 63.00 83.30 -35.10
C ARG A 3 62.81 81.98 -35.84
N LEU A 4 62.93 80.89 -35.18
CA LEU A 4 62.63 79.57 -35.72
C LEU A 4 61.19 79.24 -35.34
N THR A 5 60.35 79.10 -36.33
CA THR A 5 58.99 78.57 -36.16
C THR A 5 59.02 77.06 -36.34
N LEU A 6 58.71 76.35 -35.29
CA LEU A 6 58.63 74.90 -35.31
C LEU A 6 57.19 74.51 -35.64
N GLY A 7 56.99 73.94 -36.83
CA GLY A 7 55.67 73.37 -37.21
C GLY A 7 55.45 72.01 -36.63
N LEU A 8 54.39 71.90 -35.86
CA LEU A 8 53.96 70.64 -35.27
C LEU A 8 53.03 69.86 -36.22
N LEU A 9 53.53 68.78 -36.78
CA LEU A 9 52.70 67.84 -37.59
C LEU A 9 51.98 66.89 -36.66
N LEU A 10 50.67 67.06 -36.52
CA LEU A 10 49.79 66.10 -35.88
C LEU A 10 49.40 65.02 -36.89
N ALA A 11 50.00 63.86 -36.81
CA ALA A 11 49.56 62.65 -37.49
C ALA A 11 48.43 61.98 -36.70
N SER A 12 47.20 62.07 -37.18
CA SER A 12 46.05 61.37 -36.67
C SER A 12 46.10 59.90 -37.11
N ILE A 13 46.46 59.02 -36.20
CA ILE A 13 46.33 57.57 -36.37
C ILE A 13 44.90 57.22 -36.09
N ALA A 14 44.10 57.02 -37.11
CA ALA A 14 42.78 56.40 -37.01
C ALA A 14 42.97 54.89 -36.79
N GLY A 15 42.97 54.43 -35.52
CA GLY A 15 42.95 53.05 -35.18
C GLY A 15 41.57 52.49 -35.50
N ALA A 16 41.45 51.61 -36.49
CA ALA A 16 40.28 50.82 -36.74
C ALA A 16 40.15 49.83 -35.57
N ALA A 17 39.22 50.07 -34.65
CA ALA A 17 38.81 49.09 -33.66
C ALA A 17 37.99 48.01 -34.37
N SER A 18 38.63 46.93 -34.80
CA SER A 18 37.90 45.70 -35.13
C SER A 18 37.34 45.11 -33.80
N ALA A 19 36.06 45.33 -33.55
CA ALA A 19 35.35 44.56 -32.56
C ALA A 19 35.37 43.10 -33.01
N ALA A 20 36.28 42.31 -32.46
CA ALA A 20 36.25 40.86 -32.62
C ALA A 20 34.97 40.38 -31.97
N ASP A 21 33.99 40.06 -32.78
CA ASP A 21 32.78 39.32 -32.34
C ASP A 21 33.25 37.94 -31.90
N ILE A 22 33.50 37.78 -30.60
CA ILE A 22 33.86 36.49 -30.01
C ILE A 22 32.57 35.66 -30.08
N PRO A 23 32.51 34.58 -30.89
CA PRO A 23 31.34 33.74 -30.91
C PRO A 23 31.14 33.18 -29.50
N VAL A 24 30.12 33.67 -28.80
CA VAL A 24 29.68 33.10 -27.52
C VAL A 24 29.27 31.68 -27.84
N PRO A 25 29.96 30.64 -27.31
CA PRO A 25 29.51 29.26 -27.51
C PRO A 25 28.06 29.19 -27.10
N PRO A 26 27.17 28.55 -27.88
CA PRO A 26 25.80 28.39 -27.47
C PRO A 26 25.80 27.73 -26.06
N ALA A 27 25.17 28.41 -25.10
CA ALA A 27 25.04 27.87 -23.74
C ALA A 27 24.50 26.44 -23.88
N ALA A 28 25.31 25.47 -23.43
CA ALA A 28 24.87 24.09 -23.41
C ALA A 28 23.58 24.08 -22.60
N TYR A 29 22.46 23.84 -23.27
CA TYR A 29 21.19 23.61 -22.62
C TYR A 29 21.37 22.33 -21.80
N THR A 30 21.87 22.44 -20.59
CA THR A 30 21.72 21.38 -19.59
C THR A 30 20.23 21.26 -19.42
N LYS A 31 19.68 20.19 -20.00
CA LYS A 31 18.30 19.78 -19.76
C LYS A 31 18.13 19.83 -18.25
N ALA A 32 17.25 20.73 -17.76
CA ALA A 32 16.98 20.82 -16.33
C ALA A 32 16.69 19.39 -15.85
N PRO A 33 17.27 18.97 -14.72
CA PRO A 33 16.98 17.63 -14.19
C PRO A 33 15.46 17.50 -14.16
N VAL A 34 14.95 16.48 -14.84
CA VAL A 34 13.54 16.13 -14.77
C VAL A 34 13.33 15.73 -13.30
N VAL A 35 12.89 16.68 -12.50
CA VAL A 35 12.44 16.39 -11.13
C VAL A 35 11.20 15.56 -11.36
N SER A 36 11.35 14.25 -11.28
CA SER A 36 10.20 13.36 -11.21
C SER A 36 9.34 13.87 -10.06
N PRO A 37 8.05 14.16 -10.28
CA PRO A 37 7.21 14.61 -9.19
C PRO A 37 7.26 13.53 -8.12
N VAL A 38 7.80 13.90 -6.95
CA VAL A 38 7.81 13.01 -5.77
C VAL A 38 6.38 12.55 -5.55
N ALA A 39 6.17 11.25 -5.52
CA ALA A 39 4.82 10.71 -5.36
C ALA A 39 4.22 11.23 -4.05
N ASN A 40 3.07 11.87 -4.14
CA ASN A 40 2.34 12.35 -2.98
C ASN A 40 1.37 11.25 -2.52
N TRP A 41 1.65 10.71 -1.35
CA TRP A 41 0.84 9.67 -0.71
C TRP A 41 -0.27 10.24 0.19
N SER A 42 -0.30 11.57 0.43
CA SER A 42 -1.32 12.21 1.26
C SER A 42 -2.67 12.23 0.56
N GLY A 43 -3.72 11.96 1.31
CA GLY A 43 -5.09 12.05 0.83
C GLY A 43 -5.87 10.76 1.03
N PHE A 44 -7.12 10.80 0.59
CA PHE A 44 -7.98 9.63 0.55
C PHE A 44 -7.59 8.71 -0.59
N TYR A 45 -7.81 7.43 -0.37
CA TYR A 45 -7.73 6.41 -1.41
C TYR A 45 -8.83 5.37 -1.23
N ILE A 46 -9.23 4.77 -2.34
CA ILE A 46 -10.16 3.64 -2.40
C ILE A 46 -9.56 2.59 -3.33
N GLY A 47 -9.79 1.33 -3.02
CA GLY A 47 -9.24 0.25 -3.83
C GLY A 47 -10.04 -1.04 -3.78
N ALA A 48 -9.61 -1.95 -4.62
CA ALA A 48 -10.04 -3.34 -4.62
C ALA A 48 -8.86 -4.21 -4.16
N MET A 49 -9.16 -5.27 -3.44
CA MET A 49 -8.16 -6.21 -2.96
C MET A 49 -8.64 -7.64 -3.06
N GLY A 50 -7.69 -8.57 -3.10
CA GLY A 50 -7.93 -9.99 -3.02
C GLY A 50 -6.73 -10.72 -2.46
N GLY A 51 -6.97 -11.89 -1.89
CA GLY A 51 -5.89 -12.62 -1.25
C GLY A 51 -6.28 -14.04 -0.87
N TYR A 52 -5.36 -14.65 -0.15
CA TYR A 52 -5.52 -15.98 0.38
C TYR A 52 -5.16 -16.00 1.86
N ALA A 53 -5.99 -16.66 2.65
CA ALA A 53 -5.80 -16.81 4.09
C ALA A 53 -5.71 -18.28 4.45
N ALA A 54 -4.86 -18.59 5.42
CA ALA A 54 -4.71 -19.92 5.98
C ALA A 54 -4.50 -19.82 7.50
N GLU A 55 -5.12 -20.71 8.25
CA GLU A 55 -4.89 -20.82 9.68
C GLU A 55 -3.43 -21.14 9.97
N ALA A 56 -2.87 -20.50 11.00
CA ALA A 56 -1.48 -20.66 11.40
C ALA A 56 -1.30 -21.93 12.28
N THR A 57 -1.69 -23.08 11.76
CA THR A 57 -1.56 -24.38 12.42
C THR A 57 -1.13 -25.44 11.41
N SER A 58 -0.51 -26.50 11.90
CA SER A 58 -0.20 -27.70 11.10
C SER A 58 -1.30 -28.74 11.15
N ASP A 59 -2.45 -28.42 11.70
CA ASP A 59 -3.59 -29.33 11.80
C ASP A 59 -4.17 -29.60 10.40
N PRO A 60 -4.44 -30.86 10.01
CA PRO A 60 -5.14 -31.19 8.77
C PRO A 60 -6.54 -30.56 8.66
N LEU A 61 -7.12 -30.13 9.80
CA LEU A 61 -8.42 -29.47 9.88
C LEU A 61 -8.33 -27.94 9.70
N ALA A 62 -7.13 -27.39 9.45
CA ALA A 62 -6.91 -25.95 9.27
C ALA A 62 -7.79 -25.37 8.17
N ILE A 63 -8.50 -24.28 8.50
CA ILE A 63 -9.30 -23.54 7.49
C ILE A 63 -8.41 -22.71 6.60
N LYS A 64 -8.71 -22.69 5.31
CA LYS A 64 -7.99 -21.89 4.31
C LYS A 64 -8.89 -21.55 3.14
N GLY A 65 -8.61 -20.44 2.48
CA GLY A 65 -9.39 -20.04 1.30
C GLY A 65 -9.08 -18.65 0.81
N GLY A 66 -9.72 -18.29 -0.30
CA GLY A 66 -9.61 -16.99 -0.92
C GLY A 66 -10.57 -15.97 -0.32
N PHE A 67 -10.23 -14.70 -0.47
CA PHE A 67 -11.11 -13.58 -0.17
C PHE A 67 -10.90 -12.46 -1.19
N ALA A 68 -11.93 -11.64 -1.41
CA ALA A 68 -11.88 -10.45 -2.25
C ALA A 68 -12.78 -9.37 -1.70
N GLY A 69 -12.40 -8.11 -1.88
CA GLY A 69 -13.14 -6.99 -1.31
C GLY A 69 -12.61 -5.63 -1.70
N GLY A 70 -12.95 -4.65 -0.88
CA GLY A 70 -12.55 -3.27 -1.05
C GLY A 70 -11.76 -2.74 0.13
N THR A 71 -11.01 -1.69 -0.12
CA THR A 71 -10.25 -0.91 0.87
C THR A 71 -10.58 0.56 0.73
N LEU A 72 -10.57 1.26 1.85
CA LEU A 72 -10.71 2.71 1.94
C LEU A 72 -9.72 3.20 2.98
N GLY A 73 -8.99 4.28 2.69
CA GLY A 73 -8.07 4.83 3.67
C GLY A 73 -7.75 6.29 3.45
N TYR A 74 -7.00 6.82 4.41
CA TYR A 74 -6.44 8.15 4.37
C TYR A 74 -5.00 8.15 4.86
N ASN A 75 -4.11 8.79 4.13
CA ASN A 75 -2.71 8.94 4.49
C ASN A 75 -2.36 10.41 4.74
N TRP A 76 -1.45 10.61 5.69
CA TRP A 76 -0.72 11.85 5.91
C TRP A 76 0.76 11.61 5.61
N GLN A 77 1.36 12.44 4.77
CA GLN A 77 2.78 12.37 4.47
C GLN A 77 3.51 13.60 4.96
N SER A 78 4.65 13.39 5.61
CA SER A 78 5.59 14.43 6.00
C SER A 78 7.01 14.01 5.61
N GLY A 79 7.53 14.63 4.54
CA GLY A 79 8.78 14.19 3.93
C GLY A 79 8.68 12.76 3.42
N MET A 80 9.55 11.88 3.90
CA MET A 80 9.53 10.45 3.57
C MET A 80 8.59 9.62 4.47
N PHE A 81 8.10 10.17 5.57
CA PHE A 81 7.25 9.43 6.50
C PHE A 81 5.78 9.53 6.10
N VAL A 82 5.11 8.40 6.13
CA VAL A 82 3.67 8.27 5.88
C VAL A 82 3.02 7.61 7.08
N ALA A 83 1.93 8.21 7.55
CA ALA A 83 1.05 7.61 8.55
C ALA A 83 -0.37 7.61 8.00
N GLY A 84 -1.20 6.65 8.35
CA GLY A 84 -2.56 6.58 7.82
C GLY A 84 -3.47 5.66 8.60
N ILE A 85 -4.74 5.70 8.21
CA ILE A 85 -5.77 4.77 8.66
C ILE A 85 -6.37 4.09 7.44
N GLU A 86 -6.67 2.80 7.57
CA GLU A 86 -7.22 1.98 6.49
C GLU A 86 -8.34 1.10 7.05
N ALA A 87 -9.42 0.98 6.31
CA ALA A 87 -10.51 0.04 6.56
C ALA A 87 -10.67 -0.86 5.34
N ASP A 88 -10.74 -2.15 5.60
CA ASP A 88 -10.98 -3.19 4.59
C ASP A 88 -12.28 -3.91 4.88
N GLY A 89 -13.00 -4.29 3.81
CA GLY A 89 -14.12 -5.20 3.85
C GLY A 89 -14.02 -6.22 2.73
N ALA A 90 -14.13 -7.50 3.04
CA ALA A 90 -14.00 -8.58 2.06
C ALA A 90 -15.04 -9.67 2.28
N TRP A 91 -15.54 -10.19 1.18
CA TRP A 91 -16.20 -11.50 1.16
C TRP A 91 -15.15 -12.59 1.13
N ALA A 92 -15.35 -13.62 1.93
CA ALA A 92 -14.41 -14.72 2.07
C ALA A 92 -15.09 -16.06 1.77
N ASP A 93 -14.37 -16.95 1.13
CA ASP A 93 -14.73 -18.36 0.98
C ASP A 93 -13.62 -19.21 1.61
N ILE A 94 -13.54 -19.08 2.96
CA ILE A 94 -12.54 -19.76 3.77
C ILE A 94 -13.29 -20.84 4.54
N SER A 95 -13.09 -22.10 4.19
CA SER A 95 -13.86 -23.19 4.77
C SER A 95 -13.04 -24.48 4.93
N ASN A 96 -13.51 -25.32 5.84
CA ASN A 96 -13.10 -26.72 5.94
C ASN A 96 -14.28 -27.57 6.43
N SER A 97 -14.30 -28.81 5.98
CA SER A 97 -15.34 -29.78 6.33
C SER A 97 -14.73 -31.10 6.73
N VAL A 98 -15.27 -31.68 7.78
CA VAL A 98 -14.87 -33.00 8.29
C VAL A 98 -16.12 -33.90 8.38
N SER A 99 -16.01 -35.08 7.80
CA SER A 99 -17.08 -36.08 7.84
C SER A 99 -16.58 -37.33 8.55
N LEU A 100 -17.31 -37.76 9.56
CA LEU A 100 -17.06 -39.00 10.31
C LEU A 100 -18.38 -39.67 10.63
N LEU A 101 -18.48 -40.97 10.32
CA LEU A 101 -19.65 -41.82 10.68
C LEU A 101 -21.02 -41.21 10.28
N GLY A 102 -21.09 -40.54 9.09
CA GLY A 102 -22.36 -39.95 8.63
C GLY A 102 -22.69 -38.57 9.24
N VAL A 103 -21.80 -38.02 10.08
CA VAL A 103 -21.89 -36.64 10.60
C VAL A 103 -20.89 -35.78 9.87
N THR A 104 -21.34 -34.65 9.30
CA THR A 104 -20.47 -33.67 8.67
C THR A 104 -20.48 -32.36 9.48
N ALA A 105 -19.30 -31.91 9.91
CA ALA A 105 -19.09 -30.61 10.51
C ALA A 105 -18.39 -29.71 9.51
N THR A 106 -18.94 -28.52 9.27
CA THR A 106 -18.37 -27.50 8.36
C THR A 106 -18.16 -26.21 9.13
N ALA A 107 -16.94 -25.67 9.07
CA ALA A 107 -16.63 -24.32 9.52
C ALA A 107 -16.38 -23.44 8.30
N LYS A 108 -17.00 -22.25 8.27
CA LYS A 108 -16.89 -21.30 7.17
C LYS A 108 -16.77 -19.86 7.67
N VAL A 109 -15.89 -19.08 7.03
CA VAL A 109 -15.83 -17.63 7.22
C VAL A 109 -16.38 -16.99 5.95
N ASP A 110 -17.46 -16.21 6.09
CA ASP A 110 -18.16 -15.59 4.97
C ASP A 110 -17.72 -14.15 4.72
N ALA A 111 -17.29 -13.42 5.76
CA ALA A 111 -16.85 -12.04 5.66
C ALA A 111 -15.70 -11.73 6.59
N LEU A 112 -14.84 -10.84 6.15
CA LEU A 112 -13.74 -10.27 6.90
C LEU A 112 -13.81 -8.76 6.85
N ALA A 113 -13.58 -8.08 7.98
CA ALA A 113 -13.42 -6.63 8.01
C ALA A 113 -12.25 -6.27 8.92
N THR A 114 -11.51 -5.21 8.57
CA THR A 114 -10.44 -4.70 9.43
C THR A 114 -10.46 -3.18 9.46
N VAL A 115 -10.02 -2.61 10.60
CA VAL A 115 -9.70 -1.19 10.74
C VAL A 115 -8.31 -1.10 11.33
N ARG A 116 -7.39 -0.44 10.60
CA ARG A 116 -5.96 -0.48 10.91
C ARG A 116 -5.32 0.89 10.81
N GLY A 117 -4.35 1.15 11.71
CA GLY A 117 -3.35 2.18 11.50
C GLY A 117 -2.22 1.66 10.63
N ARG A 118 -1.62 2.52 9.82
CA ARG A 118 -0.42 2.21 9.02
C ARG A 118 0.64 3.28 9.19
N VAL A 119 1.90 2.88 9.27
CA VAL A 119 3.06 3.78 9.32
C VAL A 119 4.14 3.22 8.41
N GLY A 120 4.79 4.10 7.64
CA GLY A 120 5.77 3.67 6.66
C GLY A 120 6.71 4.77 6.21
N VAL A 121 7.57 4.39 5.30
CA VAL A 121 8.51 5.27 4.62
C VAL A 121 8.30 5.17 3.12
N ALA A 122 8.17 6.33 2.48
CA ALA A 122 8.02 6.45 1.05
C ALA A 122 9.35 6.86 0.40
N PHE A 123 9.78 6.07 -0.56
CA PHE A 123 10.94 6.31 -1.43
C PHE A 123 10.39 6.59 -2.82
N ASP A 124 10.06 7.86 -3.09
CA ASP A 124 9.43 8.29 -4.34
C ASP A 124 8.12 7.49 -4.60
N GLN A 125 8.10 6.61 -5.56
CA GLN A 125 6.93 5.84 -5.98
C GLN A 125 6.69 4.57 -5.16
N VAL A 126 7.60 4.19 -4.25
CA VAL A 126 7.48 2.98 -3.45
C VAL A 126 7.38 3.32 -1.97
N MET A 127 6.38 2.78 -1.30
CA MET A 127 6.18 2.90 0.14
C MET A 127 6.28 1.54 0.80
N LEU A 128 7.13 1.44 1.83
CA LEU A 128 7.20 0.30 2.74
C LEU A 128 6.50 0.68 4.04
N TYR A 129 5.62 -0.17 4.54
CA TYR A 129 4.84 0.16 5.73
C TYR A 129 4.57 -1.04 6.62
N GLY A 130 4.39 -0.76 7.90
CA GLY A 130 3.78 -1.65 8.88
C GLY A 130 2.35 -1.23 9.18
N THR A 131 1.51 -2.18 9.55
CA THR A 131 0.10 -1.94 9.88
C THR A 131 -0.33 -2.76 11.08
N ALA A 132 -1.23 -2.21 11.89
CA ALA A 132 -1.84 -2.92 13.02
C ALA A 132 -3.23 -2.34 13.32
N GLY A 133 -4.14 -3.17 13.85
CA GLY A 133 -5.48 -2.74 14.17
C GLY A 133 -6.41 -3.87 14.62
N LEU A 134 -7.70 -3.63 14.44
CA LEU A 134 -8.76 -4.56 14.79
C LEU A 134 -9.19 -5.38 13.57
N ALA A 135 -9.57 -6.62 13.82
CA ALA A 135 -10.12 -7.51 12.82
C ALA A 135 -11.47 -8.08 13.30
N LEU A 136 -12.40 -8.20 12.37
CA LEU A 136 -13.70 -8.82 12.54
C LEU A 136 -13.85 -9.93 11.51
N ALA A 137 -14.42 -11.06 11.91
CA ALA A 137 -14.74 -12.18 11.03
C ALA A 137 -16.12 -12.73 11.33
N ASP A 138 -16.93 -12.90 10.31
CA ASP A 138 -18.20 -13.58 10.43
C ASP A 138 -18.01 -15.07 10.15
N THR A 139 -18.19 -15.89 11.19
CA THR A 139 -17.96 -17.32 11.15
C THR A 139 -19.30 -18.06 11.29
N LYS A 140 -19.53 -19.04 10.42
CA LYS A 140 -20.64 -20.00 10.51
C LYS A 140 -20.10 -21.39 10.75
N VAL A 141 -20.71 -22.08 11.69
CA VAL A 141 -20.46 -23.50 11.92
C VAL A 141 -21.77 -24.26 11.69
N SER A 142 -21.70 -25.27 10.85
CA SER A 142 -22.85 -26.12 10.53
C SER A 142 -22.51 -27.59 10.83
N VAL A 143 -23.43 -28.28 11.49
CA VAL A 143 -23.34 -29.72 11.77
C VAL A 143 -24.54 -30.41 11.12
N THR A 144 -24.26 -31.34 10.20
CA THR A 144 -25.29 -32.14 9.51
C THR A 144 -25.17 -33.58 9.93
N ALA A 145 -26.28 -34.12 10.43
CA ALA A 145 -26.42 -35.55 10.81
C ALA A 145 -27.82 -36.03 10.43
N LEU A 146 -27.93 -37.23 9.88
CA LEU A 146 -29.22 -37.88 9.52
C LEU A 146 -30.16 -36.98 8.66
N GLY A 147 -29.59 -36.15 7.78
CA GLY A 147 -30.34 -35.21 6.93
C GLY A 147 -30.84 -33.93 7.64
N MET A 148 -30.52 -33.74 8.92
CA MET A 148 -30.82 -32.52 9.67
C MET A 148 -29.57 -31.68 9.82
N THR A 149 -29.70 -30.37 9.59
CA THR A 149 -28.57 -29.39 9.70
C THR A 149 -28.90 -28.41 10.82
N LEU A 150 -28.00 -28.31 11.79
CA LEU A 150 -27.95 -27.25 12.79
C LEU A 150 -26.83 -26.27 12.44
N SER A 151 -27.12 -24.97 12.42
CA SER A 151 -26.15 -23.93 12.12
C SER A 151 -26.16 -22.87 13.22
N ASP A 152 -24.96 -22.40 13.59
CA ASP A 152 -24.76 -21.27 14.49
C ASP A 152 -23.79 -20.31 13.83
N SER A 153 -24.01 -18.98 13.94
CA SER A 153 -23.19 -17.95 13.37
C SER A 153 -22.82 -16.90 14.40
N LYS A 154 -21.56 -16.50 14.43
CA LYS A 154 -21.05 -15.45 15.33
C LYS A 154 -20.00 -14.61 14.66
N THR A 155 -20.04 -13.31 14.99
CA THR A 155 -18.94 -12.37 14.67
C THR A 155 -17.85 -12.54 15.72
N GLN A 156 -16.64 -12.83 15.26
CA GLN A 156 -15.43 -12.89 16.07
C GLN A 156 -14.67 -11.57 15.96
N THR A 157 -14.19 -11.10 17.09
CA THR A 157 -13.29 -9.96 17.17
C THR A 157 -11.86 -10.42 17.42
N GLY A 158 -10.90 -9.65 16.90
CA GLY A 158 -9.50 -9.96 17.07
C GLY A 158 -8.63 -8.75 16.74
N TRP A 159 -7.35 -8.96 16.77
CA TRP A 159 -6.37 -7.98 16.31
C TRP A 159 -5.63 -8.48 15.07
N THR A 160 -5.10 -7.54 14.30
CA THR A 160 -4.30 -7.81 13.12
C THR A 160 -3.03 -6.96 13.13
N ALA A 161 -1.94 -7.53 12.64
CA ALA A 161 -0.70 -6.81 12.39
C ALA A 161 -0.04 -7.36 11.13
N GLY A 162 0.71 -6.51 10.43
CA GLY A 162 1.36 -6.93 9.21
C GLY A 162 2.29 -5.89 8.63
N ALA A 163 2.77 -6.19 7.44
CA ALA A 163 3.63 -5.31 6.68
C ALA A 163 3.32 -5.41 5.18
N GLY A 164 3.59 -4.36 4.46
CA GLY A 164 3.33 -4.31 3.02
C GLY A 164 4.26 -3.38 2.27
N VAL A 165 4.18 -3.53 0.97
CA VAL A 165 4.77 -2.63 -0.01
C VAL A 165 3.67 -2.10 -0.92
N GLU A 166 3.73 -0.82 -1.22
CA GLU A 166 2.81 -0.18 -2.14
C GLU A 166 3.61 0.61 -3.18
N TRP A 167 3.30 0.42 -4.46
CA TRP A 167 4.00 1.03 -5.57
C TRP A 167 3.03 1.85 -6.43
N MET A 168 3.26 3.16 -6.52
CA MET A 168 2.51 4.08 -7.38
C MET A 168 3.07 4.01 -8.81
N PHE A 169 2.55 3.09 -9.63
CA PHE A 169 3.06 2.80 -10.97
C PHE A 169 2.70 3.87 -12.00
N ILE A 170 1.60 4.60 -11.78
CA ILE A 170 1.21 5.83 -12.50
C ILE A 170 0.60 6.82 -11.49
N PRO A 171 0.53 8.13 -11.79
CA PRO A 171 -0.08 9.10 -10.90
C PRO A 171 -1.47 8.66 -10.43
N ARG A 172 -1.69 8.68 -9.12
CA ARG A 172 -2.94 8.31 -8.43
C ARG A 172 -3.30 6.81 -8.43
N TRP A 173 -2.53 5.94 -9.07
CA TRP A 173 -2.78 4.50 -9.03
C TRP A 173 -1.61 3.76 -8.40
N SER A 174 -1.90 2.95 -7.42
CA SER A 174 -0.90 2.11 -6.76
C SER A 174 -1.30 0.63 -6.75
N LEU A 175 -0.27 -0.22 -6.73
CA LEU A 175 -0.39 -1.64 -6.45
C LEU A 175 0.13 -1.89 -5.05
N LYS A 176 -0.63 -2.65 -4.26
CA LYS A 176 -0.31 -3.02 -2.89
C LYS A 176 -0.09 -4.52 -2.79
N ALA A 177 0.97 -4.93 -2.10
CA ALA A 177 1.17 -6.31 -1.65
C ALA A 177 1.40 -6.29 -0.14
N GLU A 178 0.65 -7.10 0.59
CA GLU A 178 0.60 -7.04 2.06
C GLU A 178 0.51 -8.45 2.65
N TYR A 179 1.25 -8.67 3.73
CA TYR A 179 1.12 -9.84 4.59
C TYR A 179 0.48 -9.42 5.92
N LEU A 180 -0.53 -10.16 6.36
CA LEU A 180 -1.26 -9.91 7.60
C LEU A 180 -1.32 -11.18 8.46
N TYR A 181 -0.95 -11.01 9.71
CA TYR A 181 -1.24 -11.94 10.78
C TYR A 181 -2.46 -11.45 11.53
N ARG A 182 -3.48 -12.29 11.66
CA ARG A 182 -4.71 -12.01 12.39
C ARG A 182 -4.87 -13.02 13.53
N ARG A 183 -5.29 -12.54 14.69
CA ARG A 183 -5.58 -13.41 15.84
C ARG A 183 -6.95 -13.07 16.39
N PHE A 184 -7.84 -14.04 16.32
CA PHE A 184 -9.20 -13.93 16.82
C PHE A 184 -9.31 -14.54 18.21
N ASP A 185 -10.15 -13.94 19.06
CA ASP A 185 -10.43 -14.44 20.39
C ASP A 185 -11.36 -15.66 20.32
N SER A 186 -11.29 -16.49 21.38
CA SER A 186 -12.15 -17.66 21.48
C SER A 186 -13.62 -17.26 21.55
N VAL A 187 -14.47 -17.96 20.80
CA VAL A 187 -15.93 -17.88 20.91
C VAL A 187 -16.52 -19.19 21.40
N THR A 188 -17.67 -19.10 22.08
CA THR A 188 -18.42 -20.26 22.49
C THR A 188 -19.51 -20.52 21.46
N LEU A 189 -19.45 -21.68 20.80
CA LEU A 189 -20.45 -22.19 19.86
C LEU A 189 -21.02 -23.50 20.43
N PHE A 190 -22.33 -23.64 20.43
CA PHE A 190 -23.01 -24.83 21.01
C PHE A 190 -22.55 -25.18 22.43
N GLY A 191 -22.12 -24.20 23.24
CA GLY A 191 -21.60 -24.41 24.59
C GLY A 191 -20.14 -24.85 24.70
N PHE A 192 -19.43 -25.00 23.58
CA PHE A 192 -18.00 -25.35 23.53
C PHE A 192 -17.16 -24.14 23.10
N SER A 193 -16.03 -23.89 23.78
CA SER A 193 -15.07 -22.85 23.39
C SER A 193 -14.22 -23.35 22.24
N THR A 194 -14.15 -22.56 21.14
CA THR A 194 -13.36 -22.88 19.93
C THR A 194 -11.86 -22.66 20.10
N GLY A 195 -11.41 -22.07 21.22
CA GLY A 195 -10.02 -21.64 21.37
C GLY A 195 -9.69 -20.37 20.56
N LYS A 196 -8.44 -19.91 20.67
CA LYS A 196 -7.94 -18.76 19.89
C LYS A 196 -7.48 -19.24 18.52
N VAL A 197 -7.91 -18.56 17.46
CA VAL A 197 -7.53 -18.89 16.08
C VAL A 197 -6.57 -17.82 15.56
N ALA A 198 -5.46 -18.26 14.99
CA ALA A 198 -4.50 -17.39 14.32
C ALA A 198 -4.50 -17.69 12.81
N VAL A 199 -4.52 -16.64 12.00
CA VAL A 199 -4.63 -16.74 10.53
C VAL A 199 -3.55 -15.89 9.88
N ASN A 200 -2.79 -16.49 8.98
CA ASN A 200 -1.87 -15.81 8.07
C ASN A 200 -2.57 -15.53 6.74
N SER A 201 -2.34 -14.37 6.17
CA SER A 201 -2.86 -14.06 4.84
C SER A 201 -1.90 -13.21 4.04
N GLY A 202 -1.84 -13.48 2.73
CA GLY A 202 -1.25 -12.62 1.74
C GLY A 202 -2.35 -11.98 0.90
N GLN A 203 -2.26 -10.68 0.66
CA GLN A 203 -3.20 -9.96 -0.16
C GLN A 203 -2.52 -9.02 -1.14
N PHE A 204 -3.16 -8.83 -2.28
CA PHE A 204 -2.81 -7.84 -3.29
C PHE A 204 -3.98 -6.88 -3.47
N GLY A 205 -3.67 -5.65 -3.79
CA GLY A 205 -4.68 -4.62 -4.03
C GLY A 205 -4.23 -3.62 -5.08
N ILE A 206 -5.22 -2.97 -5.65
CA ILE A 206 -5.04 -1.80 -6.51
C ILE A 206 -5.82 -0.66 -5.88
N ASN A 207 -5.17 0.49 -5.67
CA ASN A 207 -5.75 1.67 -5.05
C ASN A 207 -5.73 2.85 -6.01
N TRP A 208 -6.74 3.68 -5.90
CA TRP A 208 -6.83 4.98 -6.55
C TRP A 208 -6.81 6.09 -5.49
N HIS A 209 -5.88 7.03 -5.64
CA HIS A 209 -5.65 8.16 -4.74
C HIS A 209 -6.31 9.44 -5.30
N PHE A 210 -6.99 10.17 -4.43
CA PHE A 210 -7.69 11.40 -4.79
C PHE A 210 -6.78 12.62 -4.90
#